data_f3e3ce0c8cd456ea90d38976823097c4
#
_entry.id   f3e3ce0c8cd456ea90d38976823097c4
#
_cell.length_a   1.000
_cell.length_b   1.000
_cell.length_c   1.000
_cell.angle_alpha   90.00
_cell.angle_beta   90.00
_cell.angle_gamma   90.00
#
_symmetry.space_group_name_H-M   'P 1'
#
loop_
_entity.id
_entity.type
_entity.pdbx_description
1 polymer ?
#
loop_
_entity_poly.entity_id
_entity_poly.type
_entity_poly.pdbx_seq_one_letter_code
_entity_poly.pdbx_strand_id
1 'polypeptide(L)'
;HALVRRQRQMCIRDRPYPKMITDGGIGKFSMHKQPSLEALPEANLISLFDLDNEFSLAYEMAVTNHNLKREWPKAVINESRKLKDKNFDIESVKDLRGKTFVTIDGKSAKDFDDAVLGEKDEHGNLILYVAIADVARYIDEGSHLDNEAFDRGTSVYFSQRVIPMLPEELSNDLCSLKPDEDRFCVVCKTTVCADGNLSDTSFFEAIINSKSRLTYPTVTREIQKKQFKKPYADSLRVLLEIYRRLKKNRVERGSLELEVPSYIPKVENQKIVRFIDSPREISHMMIE
;
A
#
# COMPACT_ATOMS: atom_id res chain seq x y z
N HIS A 1 9.13 22.41 -13.10
CA HIS A 1 10.31 21.57 -12.90
C HIS A 1 11.11 22.08 -11.72
N ALA A 2 11.14 21.31 -10.60
CA ALA A 2 11.98 21.60 -9.46
C ALA A 2 13.35 20.93 -9.68
N LEU A 3 14.41 21.71 -9.79
CA LEU A 3 15.77 21.21 -9.87
C LEU A 3 16.42 21.26 -8.47
N VAL A 4 16.74 20.12 -7.92
CA VAL A 4 17.58 20.00 -6.72
C VAL A 4 19.02 19.98 -7.20
N ARG A 5 19.80 21.03 -6.97
CA ARG A 5 21.23 21.06 -7.28
C ARG A 5 22.04 21.47 -6.05
N ARG A 6 23.16 20.75 -5.82
CA ARG A 6 24.25 21.23 -4.95
C ARG A 6 24.76 22.54 -5.55
N GLN A 7 24.80 23.57 -4.72
CA GLN A 7 25.30 24.88 -5.12
C GLN A 7 26.81 24.81 -5.42
N ARG A 8 27.17 24.90 -6.69
CA ARG A 8 28.43 25.49 -7.11
C ARG A 8 28.06 26.71 -7.96
N GLN A 9 28.26 27.90 -7.36
CA GLN A 9 28.21 29.22 -7.98
C GLN A 9 27.00 29.54 -8.86
N MET A 10 25.87 29.87 -8.24
CA MET A 10 24.93 30.78 -8.85
C MET A 10 25.20 32.18 -8.28
N CYS A 11 25.49 33.15 -9.15
CA CYS A 11 25.56 34.55 -8.75
C CYS A 11 24.15 35.00 -8.39
N ILE A 12 23.88 35.13 -7.10
CA ILE A 12 22.66 35.67 -6.56
C ILE A 12 22.85 37.19 -6.49
N ARG A 13 22.27 37.95 -7.42
CA ARG A 13 22.29 39.40 -7.40
C ARG A 13 21.20 39.95 -6.47
N ASP A 14 21.65 40.66 -5.43
CA ASP A 14 21.02 41.81 -4.76
C ASP A 14 19.56 41.70 -4.31
N ARG A 15 19.17 40.67 -3.56
CA ARG A 15 18.06 40.76 -2.61
C ARG A 15 18.53 40.30 -1.24
N PRO A 16 18.05 40.92 -0.14
CA PRO A 16 18.45 40.45 1.20
C PRO A 16 17.95 39.05 1.40
N TYR A 17 18.85 38.09 1.33
CA TYR A 17 18.57 36.70 1.67
C TYR A 17 18.36 36.55 3.19
N PRO A 18 17.43 35.68 3.61
CA PRO A 18 17.39 35.29 5.01
C PRO A 18 18.79 34.81 5.43
N LYS A 19 19.26 35.22 6.59
CA LYS A 19 20.57 34.88 7.19
C LYS A 19 20.80 33.34 7.36
N MET A 20 19.91 32.52 6.86
CA MET A 20 19.86 31.09 7.02
C MET A 20 20.43 30.28 5.83
N ILE A 21 20.86 30.96 4.73
CA ILE A 21 21.46 30.23 3.61
C ILE A 21 22.93 30.06 3.87
N THR A 22 23.31 28.80 4.16
CA THR A 22 24.71 28.40 4.33
C THR A 22 25.26 27.79 3.03
N ASP A 23 26.57 27.86 2.82
CA ASP A 23 27.22 27.17 1.70
C ASP A 23 26.98 25.66 1.82
N GLY A 24 26.59 25.03 0.71
CA GLY A 24 26.16 23.63 0.69
C GLY A 24 24.71 23.37 1.04
N GLY A 25 23.91 24.39 1.37
CA GLY A 25 22.47 24.25 1.62
C GLY A 25 21.72 23.66 0.42
N ILE A 26 20.70 22.85 0.68
CA ILE A 26 19.82 22.26 -0.34
C ILE A 26 18.42 22.83 -0.14
N GLY A 27 17.74 23.21 -1.23
CA GLY A 27 16.42 23.80 -1.15
C GLY A 27 15.59 23.59 -2.40
N LYS A 28 14.31 23.96 -2.27
CA LYS A 28 13.35 24.02 -3.38
C LYS A 28 13.36 25.40 -4.00
N PHE A 29 13.50 25.44 -5.32
CA PHE A 29 13.54 26.70 -6.09
C PHE A 29 12.48 26.69 -7.19
N SER A 30 11.91 27.86 -7.46
CA SER A 30 11.09 28.10 -8.66
C SER A 30 11.92 28.86 -9.68
N MET A 31 12.19 28.23 -10.82
CA MET A 31 12.97 28.84 -11.89
C MET A 31 12.06 29.69 -12.74
N HIS A 32 12.42 31.01 -12.91
CA HIS A 32 11.69 31.94 -13.75
C HIS A 32 12.47 32.39 -15.00
N LYS A 33 13.78 32.09 -15.04
CA LYS A 33 14.60 32.26 -16.23
C LYS A 33 15.44 31.02 -16.49
N GLN A 34 15.27 30.43 -17.67
CA GLN A 34 16.06 29.28 -18.11
C GLN A 34 17.50 29.71 -18.48
N PRO A 35 18.51 28.85 -18.32
CA PRO A 35 19.85 29.11 -18.77
C PRO A 35 19.90 29.29 -20.29
N SER A 36 20.69 30.25 -20.78
CA SER A 36 21.01 30.44 -22.20
C SER A 36 22.52 30.59 -22.37
N LEU A 37 22.99 30.70 -23.63
CA LEU A 37 24.42 30.93 -23.89
C LEU A 37 24.90 32.26 -23.33
N GLU A 38 24.00 33.26 -23.19
CA GLU A 38 24.31 34.64 -22.79
C GLU A 38 23.87 34.97 -21.35
N ALA A 39 23.10 34.11 -20.68
CA ALA A 39 22.55 34.41 -19.37
C ALA A 39 22.48 33.19 -18.44
N LEU A 40 22.85 33.39 -17.17
CA LEU A 40 22.69 32.43 -16.10
C LEU A 40 21.19 32.22 -15.75
N PRO A 41 20.81 31.03 -15.25
CA PRO A 41 19.45 30.79 -14.79
C PRO A 41 19.14 31.63 -13.54
N GLU A 42 17.91 32.14 -13.47
CA GLU A 42 17.40 32.85 -12.30
C GLU A 42 16.25 32.07 -11.66
N ALA A 43 16.31 31.94 -10.34
CA ALA A 43 15.31 31.19 -9.57
C ALA A 43 15.02 31.87 -8.23
N ASN A 44 13.80 31.77 -7.76
CA ASN A 44 13.41 32.15 -6.41
C ASN A 44 13.50 30.96 -5.47
N LEU A 45 14.10 31.17 -4.29
CA LEU A 45 14.07 30.18 -3.23
C LEU A 45 12.65 30.08 -2.66
N ILE A 46 12.09 28.87 -2.61
CA ILE A 46 10.79 28.57 -1.99
C ILE A 46 10.99 28.12 -0.54
N SER A 47 11.89 27.15 -0.32
CA SER A 47 12.18 26.61 1.02
C SER A 47 13.57 26.00 1.07
N LEU A 48 14.18 25.98 2.25
CA LEU A 48 15.40 25.23 2.54
C LEU A 48 15.03 23.87 3.17
N PHE A 49 15.83 22.87 2.88
CA PHE A 49 15.72 21.56 3.52
C PHE A 49 16.64 21.47 4.74
N ASP A 50 16.20 20.71 5.73
CA ASP A 50 17.00 20.37 6.89
C ASP A 50 18.07 19.34 6.50
N LEU A 51 19.34 19.74 6.58
CA LEU A 51 20.48 18.91 6.23
C LEU A 51 20.91 17.97 7.37
N ASP A 52 20.51 18.26 8.61
CA ASP A 52 20.92 17.48 9.78
C ASP A 52 20.22 16.13 9.84
N ASN A 53 19.13 15.99 9.08
CA ASN A 53 18.33 14.78 9.00
C ASN A 53 18.36 14.20 7.58
N GLU A 54 19.32 13.31 7.29
CA GLU A 54 19.49 12.69 5.96
C GLU A 54 18.22 12.01 5.45
N PHE A 55 17.47 11.36 6.34
CA PHE A 55 16.24 10.65 5.99
C PHE A 55 15.11 11.64 5.60
N SER A 56 14.92 12.70 6.39
CA SER A 56 13.98 13.76 6.06
C SER A 56 14.36 14.49 4.79
N LEU A 57 15.66 14.75 4.58
CA LEU A 57 16.16 15.36 3.36
C LEU A 57 15.82 14.52 2.13
N ALA A 58 16.13 13.21 2.17
CA ALA A 58 15.85 12.29 1.07
C ALA A 58 14.35 12.23 0.75
N TYR A 59 13.50 12.21 1.79
CA TYR A 59 12.05 12.26 1.65
C TYR A 59 11.58 13.56 0.98
N GLU A 60 12.01 14.73 1.48
CA GLU A 60 11.63 16.05 0.92
C GLU A 60 12.08 16.20 -0.55
N MET A 61 13.28 15.70 -0.86
CA MET A 61 13.79 15.67 -2.23
C MET A 61 12.92 14.78 -3.14
N ALA A 62 12.57 13.58 -2.69
CA ALA A 62 11.72 12.68 -3.46
C ALA A 62 10.32 13.28 -3.70
N VAL A 63 9.70 13.80 -2.64
CA VAL A 63 8.39 14.47 -2.73
C VAL A 63 8.42 15.62 -3.72
N THR A 64 9.48 16.44 -3.68
CA THR A 64 9.63 17.59 -4.57
C THR A 64 9.90 17.19 -6.01
N ASN A 65 10.80 16.24 -6.24
CA ASN A 65 11.21 15.79 -7.58
C ASN A 65 10.06 15.09 -8.34
N HIS A 66 9.21 14.39 -7.61
CA HIS A 66 8.08 13.65 -8.18
C HIS A 66 6.75 14.40 -8.06
N ASN A 67 6.75 15.65 -7.56
CA ASN A 67 5.55 16.48 -7.36
C ASN A 67 4.45 15.77 -6.55
N LEU A 68 4.84 15.02 -5.51
CA LEU A 68 3.89 14.26 -4.71
C LEU A 68 3.04 15.20 -3.85
N LYS A 69 1.72 15.02 -3.89
CA LYS A 69 0.75 15.79 -3.11
C LYS A 69 0.70 15.27 -1.68
N ARG A 70 1.16 16.03 -0.69
CA ARG A 70 1.11 15.64 0.73
C ARG A 70 -0.17 16.07 1.43
N GLU A 71 -0.67 17.23 1.05
CA GLU A 71 -1.83 17.83 1.69
C GLU A 71 -3.11 17.46 0.94
N TRP A 72 -4.20 17.43 1.66
CA TRP A 72 -5.53 17.17 1.14
C TRP A 72 -6.28 18.48 0.91
N PRO A 73 -6.96 18.65 -0.22
CA PRO A 73 -7.90 19.77 -0.40
C PRO A 73 -9.00 19.72 0.69
N LYS A 74 -9.43 20.90 1.16
CA LYS A 74 -10.48 21.00 2.18
C LYS A 74 -11.78 20.27 1.79
N ALA A 75 -12.13 20.30 0.49
CA ALA A 75 -13.31 19.63 -0.02
C ALA A 75 -13.22 18.10 0.18
N VAL A 76 -12.06 17.49 -0.10
CA VAL A 76 -11.78 16.06 0.09
C VAL A 76 -11.90 15.66 1.56
N ILE A 77 -11.31 16.45 2.47
CA ILE A 77 -11.40 16.18 3.92
C ILE A 77 -12.85 16.27 4.41
N ASN A 78 -13.60 17.27 3.95
CA ASN A 78 -15.00 17.44 4.34
C ASN A 78 -15.88 16.29 3.82
N GLU A 79 -15.61 15.80 2.62
CA GLU A 79 -16.31 14.66 2.04
C GLU A 79 -15.96 13.36 2.78
N SER A 80 -14.69 13.09 3.04
CA SER A 80 -14.22 11.92 3.78
C SER A 80 -14.88 11.81 5.16
N ARG A 81 -15.00 12.92 5.89
CA ARG A 81 -15.63 12.94 7.22
C ARG A 81 -17.12 12.54 7.20
N LYS A 82 -17.85 12.92 6.15
CA LYS A 82 -19.28 12.60 6.01
C LYS A 82 -19.53 11.11 5.79
N LEU A 83 -18.52 10.38 5.25
CA LEU A 83 -18.68 8.96 4.98
C LEU A 83 -18.81 8.10 6.25
N LYS A 84 -18.32 8.57 7.40
CA LYS A 84 -18.49 7.87 8.69
C LYS A 84 -19.95 7.75 9.13
N ASP A 85 -20.76 8.70 8.72
CA ASP A 85 -22.20 8.75 9.07
C ASP A 85 -23.09 8.16 7.98
N LYS A 86 -22.51 7.68 6.86
CA LYS A 86 -23.26 7.12 5.74
C LYS A 86 -23.76 5.71 6.10
N ASN A 87 -25.07 5.53 6.15
CA ASN A 87 -25.66 4.21 6.30
C ASN A 87 -25.65 3.48 4.97
N PHE A 88 -25.09 2.27 4.98
CA PHE A 88 -25.06 1.39 3.81
C PHE A 88 -26.09 0.26 3.98
N ASP A 89 -26.73 -0.10 2.89
CA ASP A 89 -27.66 -1.22 2.86
C ASP A 89 -26.88 -2.55 2.96
N ILE A 90 -27.01 -3.21 4.10
CA ILE A 90 -26.38 -4.52 4.37
C ILE A 90 -27.16 -5.64 3.69
N GLU A 91 -28.48 -5.48 3.47
CA GLU A 91 -29.32 -6.53 2.88
C GLU A 91 -29.05 -6.70 1.37
N SER A 92 -28.45 -5.68 0.73
CA SER A 92 -28.10 -5.73 -0.70
C SER A 92 -26.89 -6.62 -1.01
N VAL A 93 -26.13 -7.06 0.00
CA VAL A 93 -24.87 -7.80 -0.17
C VAL A 93 -24.92 -9.16 0.52
N LYS A 94 -24.04 -10.07 0.11
CA LYS A 94 -23.96 -11.40 0.70
C LYS A 94 -23.34 -11.37 2.10
N ASP A 95 -24.03 -11.92 3.09
CA ASP A 95 -23.48 -12.02 4.46
C ASP A 95 -22.49 -13.18 4.58
N LEU A 96 -21.22 -12.85 4.78
CA LEU A 96 -20.12 -13.80 5.02
C LEU A 96 -19.43 -13.57 6.38
N ARG A 97 -20.02 -12.82 7.30
CA ARG A 97 -19.46 -12.48 8.62
C ARG A 97 -19.19 -13.71 9.50
N GLY A 98 -19.91 -14.81 9.28
CA GLY A 98 -19.69 -16.08 9.96
C GLY A 98 -18.47 -16.87 9.48
N LYS A 99 -17.83 -16.46 8.38
CA LYS A 99 -16.66 -17.14 7.80
C LYS A 99 -15.34 -16.64 8.39
N THR A 100 -14.34 -17.51 8.39
CA THR A 100 -13.03 -17.23 9.03
C THR A 100 -12.06 -16.60 8.04
N PHE A 101 -12.39 -15.42 7.53
CA PHE A 101 -11.45 -14.61 6.76
C PHE A 101 -10.29 -14.11 7.63
N VAL A 102 -9.12 -13.98 7.04
CA VAL A 102 -7.92 -13.39 7.66
C VAL A 102 -7.24 -12.45 6.67
N THR A 103 -6.59 -11.42 7.19
CA THR A 103 -5.65 -10.58 6.43
C THR A 103 -4.21 -11.02 6.73
N ILE A 104 -3.31 -10.93 5.74
CA ILE A 104 -1.89 -11.33 5.89
C ILE A 104 -1.01 -10.26 5.26
N ASP A 105 -0.41 -9.42 6.10
CA ASP A 105 0.25 -8.19 5.68
C ASP A 105 1.61 -7.98 6.34
N GLY A 106 2.28 -6.91 5.93
CA GLY A 106 3.47 -6.40 6.60
C GLY A 106 3.17 -5.99 8.05
N LYS A 107 4.16 -6.06 8.94
CA LYS A 107 3.99 -5.76 10.37
C LYS A 107 3.46 -4.34 10.63
N SER A 108 3.81 -3.38 9.81
CA SER A 108 3.44 -1.97 9.94
C SER A 108 2.19 -1.56 9.15
N ALA A 109 1.63 -2.45 8.33
CA ALA A 109 0.43 -2.17 7.54
C ALA A 109 -0.77 -1.83 8.43
N LYS A 110 -1.59 -0.89 7.98
CA LYS A 110 -2.85 -0.48 8.60
C LYS A 110 -4.01 -0.50 7.60
N ASP A 111 -3.69 -0.49 6.34
CA ASP A 111 -4.52 -0.54 5.15
C ASP A 111 -4.61 -2.00 4.70
N PHE A 112 -5.60 -2.73 5.21
CA PHE A 112 -5.82 -4.13 4.86
C PHE A 112 -6.80 -4.18 3.69
N ASP A 113 -6.27 -4.24 2.47
CA ASP A 113 -7.05 -4.16 1.25
C ASP A 113 -7.64 -5.52 0.87
N ASP A 114 -6.99 -6.63 1.28
CA ASP A 114 -7.42 -7.97 0.97
C ASP A 114 -7.53 -8.87 2.21
N ALA A 115 -8.49 -9.80 2.15
CA ALA A 115 -8.64 -10.87 3.11
C ALA A 115 -8.91 -12.19 2.37
N VAL A 116 -8.35 -13.27 2.89
CA VAL A 116 -8.40 -14.58 2.25
C VAL A 116 -9.02 -15.63 3.15
N LEU A 117 -9.65 -16.61 2.52
CA LEU A 117 -10.23 -17.77 3.19
C LEU A 117 -10.08 -19.01 2.31
N GLY A 118 -9.55 -20.08 2.87
CA GLY A 118 -9.55 -21.41 2.26
C GLY A 118 -10.49 -22.34 3.00
N GLU A 119 -11.38 -23.00 2.26
CA GLU A 119 -12.30 -24.01 2.79
C GLU A 119 -12.23 -25.30 1.96
N LYS A 120 -12.69 -26.40 2.54
CA LYS A 120 -13.00 -27.64 1.80
C LYS A 120 -14.52 -27.80 1.75
N ASP A 121 -15.04 -28.14 0.58
CA ASP A 121 -16.43 -28.51 0.45
C ASP A 121 -16.68 -29.94 0.92
N GLU A 122 -17.95 -30.38 0.88
CA GLU A 122 -18.38 -31.74 1.29
C GLU A 122 -17.73 -32.85 0.44
N HIS A 123 -17.29 -32.52 -0.77
CA HIS A 123 -16.60 -33.43 -1.69
C HIS A 123 -15.09 -33.38 -1.58
N GLY A 124 -14.53 -32.52 -0.70
CA GLY A 124 -13.11 -32.35 -0.51
C GLY A 124 -12.43 -31.43 -1.53
N ASN A 125 -13.21 -30.70 -2.37
CA ASN A 125 -12.66 -29.70 -3.26
C ASN A 125 -12.16 -28.49 -2.46
N LEU A 126 -11.11 -27.85 -2.94
CA LEU A 126 -10.57 -26.65 -2.30
C LEU A 126 -11.30 -25.41 -2.84
N ILE A 127 -11.88 -24.65 -1.94
CA ILE A 127 -12.56 -23.39 -2.26
C ILE A 127 -11.70 -22.24 -1.76
N LEU A 128 -11.33 -21.34 -2.66
CA LEU A 128 -10.64 -20.09 -2.38
C LEU A 128 -11.65 -18.94 -2.39
N TYR A 129 -11.59 -18.13 -1.35
CA TYR A 129 -12.25 -16.82 -1.33
C TYR A 129 -11.17 -15.75 -1.20
N VAL A 130 -11.22 -14.76 -2.07
CA VAL A 130 -10.42 -13.54 -1.99
C VAL A 130 -11.39 -12.38 -1.87
N ALA A 131 -11.37 -11.68 -0.74
CA ALA A 131 -12.19 -10.51 -0.47
C ALA A 131 -11.32 -9.27 -0.60
N ILE A 132 -11.73 -8.34 -1.46
CA ILE A 132 -11.06 -7.04 -1.65
C ILE A 132 -11.99 -5.95 -1.11
N ALA A 133 -11.42 -5.02 -0.35
CA ALA A 133 -12.16 -3.88 0.21
C ALA A 133 -12.96 -3.14 -0.88
N ASP A 134 -14.27 -2.97 -0.66
CA ASP A 134 -15.16 -2.30 -1.62
C ASP A 134 -15.05 -0.77 -1.47
N VAL A 135 -13.94 -0.21 -1.95
CA VAL A 135 -13.68 1.22 -1.90
C VAL A 135 -14.70 2.02 -2.70
N ALA A 136 -15.17 1.47 -3.84
CA ALA A 136 -16.13 2.12 -4.72
C ALA A 136 -17.50 2.34 -4.05
N ARG A 137 -17.86 1.57 -3.04
CA ARG A 137 -19.08 1.75 -2.25
C ARG A 137 -19.07 3.07 -1.45
N TYR A 138 -17.91 3.55 -1.09
CA TYR A 138 -17.74 4.76 -0.29
C TYR A 138 -17.56 6.01 -1.15
N ILE A 139 -16.98 5.88 -2.34
CA ILE A 139 -16.57 7.01 -3.19
C ILE A 139 -17.45 7.05 -4.43
N ASP A 140 -18.22 8.14 -4.55
CA ASP A 140 -19.07 8.35 -5.71
C ASP A 140 -18.22 8.88 -6.89
N GLU A 141 -18.51 8.40 -8.11
CA GLU A 141 -17.83 8.82 -9.34
C GLU A 141 -17.96 10.34 -9.55
N GLY A 142 -16.86 11.00 -9.89
CA GLY A 142 -16.79 12.44 -10.10
C GLY A 142 -16.79 13.27 -8.82
N SER A 143 -16.80 12.65 -7.64
CA SER A 143 -16.70 13.35 -6.35
C SER A 143 -15.32 13.98 -6.15
N HIS A 144 -15.15 14.80 -5.10
CA HIS A 144 -13.84 15.37 -4.78
C HIS A 144 -12.84 14.30 -4.36
N LEU A 145 -13.30 13.23 -3.67
CA LEU A 145 -12.47 12.09 -3.31
C LEU A 145 -12.02 11.32 -4.54
N ASP A 146 -12.93 11.03 -5.48
CA ASP A 146 -12.62 10.31 -6.71
C ASP A 146 -11.62 11.06 -7.58
N ASN A 147 -11.86 12.36 -7.82
CA ASN A 147 -10.95 13.20 -8.60
C ASN A 147 -9.56 13.30 -7.98
N GLU A 148 -9.46 13.45 -6.66
CA GLU A 148 -8.15 13.52 -5.98
C GLU A 148 -7.45 12.16 -6.00
N ALA A 149 -8.18 11.05 -5.84
CA ALA A 149 -7.64 9.70 -5.95
C ALA A 149 -7.11 9.44 -7.37
N PHE A 150 -7.86 9.84 -8.40
CA PHE A 150 -7.45 9.75 -9.80
C PHE A 150 -6.16 10.55 -10.07
N ASP A 151 -6.08 11.78 -9.56
CA ASP A 151 -4.90 12.63 -9.69
C ASP A 151 -3.66 12.09 -8.99
N ARG A 152 -3.84 11.40 -7.84
CA ARG A 152 -2.74 10.74 -7.12
C ARG A 152 -2.31 9.43 -7.79
N GLY A 153 -3.26 8.68 -8.31
CA GLY A 153 -3.09 7.43 -9.06
C GLY A 153 -2.64 6.22 -8.23
N THR A 154 -1.92 6.43 -7.12
CA THR A 154 -1.44 5.38 -6.22
C THR A 154 -1.03 5.95 -4.87
N SER A 155 -0.96 5.10 -3.85
CA SER A 155 -0.24 5.42 -2.61
C SER A 155 1.26 5.30 -2.84
N VAL A 156 2.06 6.19 -2.23
CA VAL A 156 3.52 6.17 -2.32
C VAL A 156 4.11 5.81 -0.97
N TYR A 157 4.80 4.68 -0.92
CA TYR A 157 5.36 4.13 0.31
C TYR A 157 6.85 4.49 0.44
N PHE A 158 7.19 5.12 1.56
CA PHE A 158 8.56 5.34 2.02
C PHE A 158 8.83 4.44 3.21
N SER A 159 10.08 4.24 3.56
CA SER A 159 10.46 3.32 4.65
C SER A 159 9.80 3.60 6.00
N GLN A 160 9.41 4.85 6.27
CA GLN A 160 8.80 5.27 7.55
C GLN A 160 7.53 6.12 7.37
N ARG A 161 7.14 6.43 6.16
CA ARG A 161 6.01 7.33 5.84
C ARG A 161 5.28 6.81 4.62
N VAL A 162 4.00 7.14 4.53
CA VAL A 162 3.17 6.88 3.35
C VAL A 162 2.53 8.19 2.92
N ILE A 163 2.47 8.43 1.63
CA ILE A 163 1.59 9.44 1.03
C ILE A 163 0.45 8.65 0.40
N PRO A 164 -0.70 8.55 1.06
CA PRO A 164 -1.77 7.67 0.63
C PRO A 164 -2.56 8.26 -0.55
N MET A 165 -3.13 7.38 -1.39
CA MET A 165 -4.02 7.75 -2.48
C MET A 165 -5.37 8.27 -1.96
N LEU A 166 -5.84 7.75 -0.84
CA LEU A 166 -7.07 8.15 -0.16
C LEU A 166 -6.77 8.64 1.26
N PRO A 167 -7.59 9.54 1.84
CA PRO A 167 -7.45 9.93 3.24
C PRO A 167 -7.40 8.74 4.19
N GLU A 168 -6.61 8.83 5.26
CA GLU A 168 -6.41 7.72 6.21
C GLU A 168 -7.71 7.27 6.89
N GLU A 169 -8.71 8.13 7.02
CA GLU A 169 -10.04 7.79 7.52
C GLU A 169 -10.75 6.77 6.61
N LEU A 170 -10.39 6.71 5.33
CA LEU A 170 -10.87 5.69 4.40
C LEU A 170 -9.92 4.50 4.34
N SER A 171 -8.67 4.74 3.95
CA SER A 171 -7.71 3.66 3.68
C SER A 171 -7.36 2.84 4.93
N ASN A 172 -7.18 3.48 6.08
CA ASN A 172 -6.79 2.82 7.32
C ASN A 172 -7.98 2.51 8.25
N ASP A 173 -9.20 2.95 7.91
CA ASP A 173 -10.39 2.79 8.76
C ASP A 173 -11.55 2.18 8.00
N LEU A 174 -12.36 2.97 7.30
CA LEU A 174 -13.64 2.52 6.72
C LEU A 174 -13.49 1.40 5.69
N CYS A 175 -12.47 1.46 4.83
CA CYS A 175 -12.21 0.45 3.80
C CYS A 175 -11.35 -0.71 4.31
N SER A 176 -10.49 -0.48 5.32
CA SER A 176 -9.57 -1.49 5.80
C SER A 176 -10.29 -2.69 6.43
N LEU A 177 -9.98 -3.91 5.97
CA LEU A 177 -10.59 -5.17 6.41
C LEU A 177 -10.07 -5.60 7.80
N LYS A 178 -10.25 -4.70 8.78
CA LYS A 178 -9.77 -4.88 10.16
C LYS A 178 -10.40 -6.09 10.83
N PRO A 179 -9.68 -6.74 11.77
CA PRO A 179 -10.25 -7.83 12.54
C PRO A 179 -11.39 -7.35 13.43
N ASP A 180 -12.41 -8.23 13.58
CA ASP A 180 -13.58 -8.03 14.43
C ASP A 180 -14.46 -6.83 14.07
N GLU A 181 -14.30 -6.28 12.87
CA GLU A 181 -15.13 -5.22 12.32
C GLU A 181 -15.81 -5.66 11.03
N ASP A 182 -17.09 -5.28 10.86
CA ASP A 182 -17.85 -5.56 9.65
C ASP A 182 -17.38 -4.63 8.53
N ARG A 183 -17.01 -5.21 7.38
CA ARG A 183 -16.49 -4.47 6.22
C ARG A 183 -17.11 -4.96 4.92
N PHE A 184 -17.46 -4.01 4.06
CA PHE A 184 -17.89 -4.31 2.70
C PHE A 184 -16.70 -4.68 1.83
N CYS A 185 -16.90 -5.67 0.98
CA CYS A 185 -15.89 -6.17 0.06
C CYS A 185 -16.51 -6.74 -1.21
N VAL A 186 -15.71 -6.82 -2.26
CA VAL A 186 -16.00 -7.63 -3.43
C VAL A 186 -15.25 -8.95 -3.29
N VAL A 187 -15.97 -10.05 -3.39
CA VAL A 187 -15.41 -11.39 -3.19
C VAL A 187 -15.32 -12.13 -4.51
N CYS A 188 -14.11 -12.63 -4.80
CA CYS A 188 -13.91 -13.71 -5.77
C CYS A 188 -13.96 -15.04 -5.03
N LYS A 189 -14.90 -15.89 -5.41
CA LYS A 189 -14.99 -17.29 -4.95
C LYS A 189 -14.65 -18.21 -6.11
N THR A 190 -13.74 -19.15 -5.93
CA THR A 190 -13.37 -20.12 -6.97
C THR A 190 -13.02 -21.49 -6.37
N THR A 191 -13.26 -22.54 -7.15
CA THR A 191 -12.82 -23.90 -6.83
C THR A 191 -11.45 -24.15 -7.46
N VAL A 192 -10.51 -24.67 -6.66
CA VAL A 192 -9.17 -25.06 -7.11
C VAL A 192 -9.10 -26.58 -7.25
N CYS A 193 -9.04 -27.04 -8.49
CA CYS A 193 -9.00 -28.46 -8.83
C CYS A 193 -7.67 -29.13 -8.42
N ALA A 194 -7.62 -30.44 -8.48
CA ALA A 194 -6.42 -31.20 -8.10
C ALA A 194 -5.20 -30.90 -8.97
N ASP A 195 -5.41 -30.55 -10.22
CA ASP A 195 -4.40 -30.15 -11.21
C ASP A 195 -4.01 -28.66 -11.13
N GLY A 196 -4.63 -27.90 -10.21
CA GLY A 196 -4.39 -26.47 -10.06
C GLY A 196 -5.17 -25.57 -11.04
N ASN A 197 -6.09 -26.12 -11.82
CA ASN A 197 -7.02 -25.34 -12.63
C ASN A 197 -8.13 -24.74 -11.75
N LEU A 198 -8.68 -23.63 -12.19
CA LEU A 198 -9.81 -22.96 -11.52
C LEU A 198 -11.13 -23.31 -12.21
N SER A 199 -12.15 -23.57 -11.41
CA SER A 199 -13.55 -23.76 -11.86
C SER A 199 -14.53 -23.01 -10.97
N ASP A 200 -15.78 -22.90 -11.41
CA ASP A 200 -16.88 -22.31 -10.66
C ASP A 200 -16.54 -20.93 -10.04
N THR A 201 -15.85 -20.10 -10.83
CA THR A 201 -15.45 -18.76 -10.38
C THR A 201 -16.65 -17.81 -10.43
N SER A 202 -16.89 -17.11 -9.32
CA SER A 202 -17.95 -16.11 -9.19
C SER A 202 -17.47 -14.89 -8.43
N PHE A 203 -18.01 -13.71 -8.81
CA PHE A 203 -17.74 -12.44 -8.17
C PHE A 203 -19.05 -11.87 -7.62
N PHE A 204 -19.01 -11.35 -6.41
CA PHE A 204 -20.17 -10.75 -5.77
C PHE A 204 -19.76 -9.80 -4.65
N GLU A 205 -20.61 -8.83 -4.36
CA GLU A 205 -20.47 -7.96 -3.20
C GLU A 205 -20.87 -8.70 -1.93
N ALA A 206 -20.10 -8.47 -0.85
CA ALA A 206 -20.32 -9.13 0.44
C ALA A 206 -19.98 -8.20 1.60
N ILE A 207 -20.43 -8.62 2.79
CA ILE A 207 -19.97 -8.11 4.06
C ILE A 207 -19.24 -9.23 4.79
N ILE A 208 -18.02 -8.94 5.27
CA ILE A 208 -17.20 -9.87 6.04
C ILE A 208 -16.86 -9.29 7.41
N ASN A 209 -16.44 -10.17 8.31
CA ASN A 209 -15.84 -9.82 9.60
C ASN A 209 -14.56 -10.63 9.72
N SER A 210 -13.41 -10.00 9.44
CA SER A 210 -12.09 -10.66 9.49
C SER A 210 -11.82 -11.16 10.91
N LYS A 211 -11.36 -12.40 11.06
CA LYS A 211 -11.15 -13.02 12.37
C LYS A 211 -9.75 -12.82 12.93
N SER A 212 -8.81 -12.41 12.11
CA SER A 212 -7.44 -12.13 12.56
C SER A 212 -6.65 -11.35 11.53
N ARG A 213 -5.88 -10.38 12.02
CA ARG A 213 -4.82 -9.75 11.26
C ARG A 213 -3.53 -10.52 11.49
N LEU A 214 -3.02 -11.19 10.47
CA LEU A 214 -1.78 -11.94 10.50
C LEU A 214 -0.64 -11.14 9.86
N THR A 215 0.60 -11.55 10.15
CA THR A 215 1.78 -10.95 9.49
C THR A 215 2.54 -12.00 8.71
N TYR A 216 3.18 -11.62 7.61
CA TYR A 216 4.02 -12.52 6.83
C TYR A 216 4.98 -13.36 7.68
N PRO A 217 5.77 -12.79 8.63
CA PRO A 217 6.65 -13.58 9.49
C PRO A 217 5.90 -14.55 10.43
N THR A 218 4.69 -14.19 10.86
CA THR A 218 3.89 -15.07 11.73
C THR A 218 3.42 -16.29 10.96
N VAL A 219 2.82 -16.08 9.78
CA VAL A 219 2.33 -17.14 8.91
C VAL A 219 3.46 -18.06 8.46
N THR A 220 4.59 -17.49 8.01
CA THR A 220 5.78 -18.27 7.64
C THR A 220 6.25 -19.17 8.78
N ARG A 221 6.32 -18.65 10.02
CA ARG A 221 6.71 -19.42 11.21
C ARG A 221 5.73 -20.56 11.50
N GLU A 222 4.43 -20.31 11.39
CA GLU A 222 3.39 -21.33 11.61
C GLU A 222 3.47 -22.45 10.55
N ILE A 223 3.71 -22.10 9.29
CA ILE A 223 3.93 -23.05 8.20
C ILE A 223 5.18 -23.91 8.45
N GLN A 224 6.31 -23.29 8.79
CA GLN A 224 7.58 -24.00 9.06
C GLN A 224 7.46 -24.97 10.24
N LYS A 225 6.77 -24.53 11.31
CA LYS A 225 6.54 -25.39 12.50
C LYS A 225 5.39 -26.38 12.33
N LYS A 226 4.61 -26.28 11.26
CA LYS A 226 3.36 -27.04 11.05
C LYS A 226 2.36 -26.87 12.21
N GLN A 227 2.38 -25.72 12.87
CA GLN A 227 1.55 -25.39 14.03
C GLN A 227 0.71 -24.15 13.74
N PHE A 228 -0.51 -24.38 13.33
CA PHE A 228 -1.47 -23.32 13.01
C PHE A 228 -2.39 -23.05 14.21
N LYS A 229 -2.67 -21.78 14.45
CA LYS A 229 -3.49 -21.33 15.57
C LYS A 229 -4.98 -21.23 15.20
N LYS A 230 -5.85 -21.48 16.18
CA LYS A 230 -7.28 -21.21 16.05
C LYS A 230 -7.53 -19.70 16.15
N PRO A 231 -8.58 -19.14 15.50
CA PRO A 231 -9.64 -19.88 14.78
C PRO A 231 -9.28 -20.21 13.31
N TYR A 232 -8.18 -19.69 12.75
CA TYR A 232 -7.84 -19.72 11.33
C TYR A 232 -7.00 -20.93 10.87
N ALA A 233 -6.72 -21.87 11.76
CA ALA A 233 -5.84 -23.01 11.49
C ALA A 233 -6.23 -23.80 10.24
N ASP A 234 -7.50 -24.10 10.08
CA ASP A 234 -7.98 -24.93 8.97
C ASP A 234 -7.94 -24.14 7.65
N SER A 235 -8.32 -22.86 7.70
CA SER A 235 -8.22 -21.97 6.54
C SER A 235 -6.78 -21.85 6.05
N LEU A 236 -5.80 -21.60 6.93
CA LEU A 236 -4.38 -21.51 6.53
C LEU A 236 -3.83 -22.82 5.94
N ARG A 237 -4.25 -23.98 6.45
CA ARG A 237 -3.84 -25.28 5.85
C ARG A 237 -4.38 -25.42 4.44
N VAL A 238 -5.64 -25.04 4.22
CA VAL A 238 -6.26 -25.10 2.90
C VAL A 238 -5.62 -24.08 1.95
N LEU A 239 -5.38 -22.84 2.38
CA LEU A 239 -4.69 -21.82 1.59
C LEU A 239 -3.28 -22.27 1.18
N LEU A 240 -2.53 -22.92 2.08
CA LEU A 240 -1.22 -23.47 1.75
C LEU A 240 -1.30 -24.61 0.72
N GLU A 241 -2.34 -25.45 0.78
CA GLU A 241 -2.58 -26.49 -0.22
C GLU A 241 -2.96 -25.89 -1.57
N ILE A 242 -3.84 -24.87 -1.58
CA ILE A 242 -4.22 -24.10 -2.76
C ILE A 242 -2.97 -23.49 -3.42
N TYR A 243 -2.15 -22.78 -2.64
CA TYR A 243 -0.90 -22.19 -3.13
C TYR A 243 -0.03 -23.23 -3.86
N ARG A 244 0.15 -24.42 -3.25
CA ARG A 244 0.99 -25.48 -3.84
C ARG A 244 0.44 -25.99 -5.16
N ARG A 245 -0.89 -26.14 -5.29
CA ARG A 245 -1.53 -26.56 -6.55
C ARG A 245 -1.38 -25.49 -7.63
N LEU A 246 -1.68 -24.22 -7.28
CA LEU A 246 -1.55 -23.10 -8.20
C LEU A 246 -0.10 -22.91 -8.65
N LYS A 247 0.87 -23.00 -7.71
CA LYS A 247 2.30 -22.88 -8.04
C LYS A 247 2.74 -23.98 -9.01
N LYS A 248 2.36 -25.23 -8.75
CA LYS A 248 2.68 -26.35 -9.64
C LYS A 248 2.13 -26.11 -11.05
N ASN A 249 0.87 -25.74 -11.17
CA ASN A 249 0.23 -25.43 -12.45
C ASN A 249 0.93 -24.27 -13.16
N ARG A 250 1.30 -23.19 -12.45
CA ARG A 250 2.05 -22.06 -13.01
C ARG A 250 3.41 -22.48 -13.61
N VAL A 251 4.16 -23.30 -12.89
CA VAL A 251 5.47 -23.85 -13.36
C VAL A 251 5.27 -24.73 -14.58
N GLU A 252 4.31 -25.65 -14.57
CA GLU A 252 4.00 -26.53 -15.71
C GLU A 252 3.56 -25.76 -16.94
N ARG A 253 2.89 -24.61 -16.77
CA ARG A 253 2.48 -23.70 -17.83
C ARG A 253 3.63 -22.84 -18.39
N GLY A 254 4.83 -22.88 -17.79
CA GLY A 254 6.00 -22.13 -18.22
C GLY A 254 6.08 -20.70 -17.68
N SER A 255 5.47 -20.41 -16.53
CA SER A 255 5.60 -19.11 -15.87
C SER A 255 7.04 -18.83 -15.48
N LEU A 256 7.55 -17.63 -15.81
CA LEU A 256 8.85 -17.18 -15.37
C LEU A 256 8.77 -16.67 -13.93
N GLU A 257 9.57 -17.23 -13.03
CA GLU A 257 9.76 -16.69 -11.69
C GLU A 257 11.03 -15.82 -11.69
N LEU A 258 10.87 -14.51 -11.58
CA LEU A 258 11.98 -13.56 -11.45
C LEU A 258 12.21 -13.29 -9.97
N GLU A 259 13.33 -13.78 -9.43
CA GLU A 259 13.78 -13.44 -8.09
C GLU A 259 14.57 -12.14 -8.13
N VAL A 260 13.92 -11.02 -7.83
CA VAL A 260 14.58 -9.72 -7.69
C VAL A 260 14.93 -9.52 -6.22
N PRO A 261 16.20 -9.32 -5.86
CA PRO A 261 16.59 -9.03 -4.49
C PRO A 261 15.88 -7.76 -3.98
N SER A 262 15.27 -7.83 -2.83
CA SER A 262 14.62 -6.70 -2.17
C SER A 262 15.38 -6.31 -0.90
N TYR A 263 15.62 -5.01 -0.72
CA TYR A 263 16.38 -4.49 0.40
C TYR A 263 15.55 -3.45 1.16
N ILE A 264 15.57 -3.56 2.49
CA ILE A 264 14.94 -2.58 3.38
C ILE A 264 16.04 -1.79 4.08
N PRO A 265 16.01 -0.43 4.05
CA PRO A 265 16.97 0.37 4.79
C PRO A 265 16.77 0.23 6.31
N LYS A 266 17.81 -0.11 7.04
CA LYS A 266 17.82 -0.03 8.49
C LYS A 266 18.16 1.39 8.88
N VAL A 267 17.22 2.07 9.55
CA VAL A 267 17.37 3.46 10.00
C VAL A 267 17.62 3.46 11.51
N GLU A 268 18.71 4.09 11.96
CA GLU A 268 19.04 4.34 13.35
C GLU A 268 19.41 5.83 13.49
N ASN A 269 18.86 6.51 14.50
CA ASN A 269 19.07 7.94 14.72
C ASN A 269 18.88 8.79 13.45
N GLN A 270 17.83 8.51 12.69
CA GLN A 270 17.48 9.20 11.44
C GLN A 270 18.51 9.07 10.29
N LYS A 271 19.43 8.10 10.40
CA LYS A 271 20.41 7.78 9.36
C LYS A 271 20.24 6.35 8.87
N ILE A 272 20.44 6.14 7.57
CA ILE A 272 20.48 4.79 7.00
C ILE A 272 21.84 4.19 7.33
N VAL A 273 21.85 3.21 8.25
CA VAL A 273 23.11 2.56 8.68
C VAL A 273 23.49 1.37 7.80
N ARG A 274 22.50 0.68 7.21
CA ARG A 274 22.73 -0.42 6.26
C ARG A 274 21.43 -0.79 5.55
N PHE A 275 21.55 -1.55 4.46
CA PHE A 275 20.43 -2.25 3.84
C PHE A 275 20.38 -3.69 4.36
N ILE A 276 19.18 -4.20 4.59
CA ILE A 276 18.92 -5.57 5.06
C ILE A 276 18.18 -6.30 3.97
N ASP A 277 18.61 -7.51 3.65
CA ASP A 277 17.88 -8.38 2.74
C ASP A 277 16.45 -8.62 3.27
N SER A 278 15.49 -8.46 2.39
CA SER A 278 14.09 -8.79 2.64
C SER A 278 13.70 -9.97 1.74
N PRO A 279 14.02 -11.20 2.15
CA PRO A 279 13.73 -12.37 1.33
C PRO A 279 12.22 -12.56 1.19
N ARG A 280 11.80 -12.98 0.01
CA ARG A 280 10.42 -13.36 -0.27
C ARG A 280 10.11 -14.67 0.45
N GLU A 281 9.32 -14.59 1.51
CA GLU A 281 8.92 -15.76 2.32
C GLU A 281 7.74 -16.50 1.68
N ILE A 282 7.48 -17.73 2.14
CA ILE A 282 6.36 -18.55 1.65
C ILE A 282 5.00 -17.85 1.84
N SER A 283 4.84 -17.08 2.89
CA SER A 283 3.61 -16.31 3.14
C SER A 283 3.38 -15.20 2.13
N HIS A 284 4.44 -14.52 1.64
CA HIS A 284 4.33 -13.55 0.53
C HIS A 284 3.85 -14.27 -0.74
N MET A 285 4.52 -15.36 -1.10
CA MET A 285 4.17 -16.15 -2.29
C MET A 285 2.75 -16.75 -2.24
N MET A 286 2.21 -16.96 -1.06
CA MET A 286 0.85 -17.49 -0.87
C MET A 286 -0.22 -16.41 -1.11
N ILE A 287 0.09 -15.13 -0.88
CA ILE A 287 -0.83 -14.01 -1.09
C ILE A 287 -0.73 -13.47 -2.54
N GLU A 288 0.44 -13.52 -3.17
CA GLU A 288 0.64 -13.19 -4.59
C GLU A 288 -0.04 -14.19 -5.54
#